data_beef78ce54b527fb0657f9b4a3bab52b
#
_entry.id   beef78ce54b527fb0657f9b4a3bab52b
#
_cell.length_a   1.000
_cell.length_b   1.000
_cell.length_c   1.000
_cell.angle_alpha   90.00
_cell.angle_beta   90.00
_cell.angle_gamma   90.00
#
_symmetry.space_group_name_H-M   'P 1'
#
loop_
_entity.id
_entity.type
_entity.pdbx_description
1 polymer ?
#
loop_
_entity_poly.entity_id
_entity_poly.type
_entity_poly.pdbx_seq_one_letter_code
_entity_poly.pdbx_strand_id
1 'polypeptide(L)'
;MMETEEKYKVVIVDDERTAVDALRRELDPYREFEVKGVAGNGVKGKKMIMELHPDLLFLDVELPDILGLNLLSDIRDDVLWDMKVVFYTSYDKYLLQALRESAFDFLLKPFERDDLKVIIDRYRKVISTSTLLPPPSFASSISALMPQHGMFTVSYTHLTL
;
A
#
# COMPACT_ATOMS: atom_id res chain seq x y z
N MET A 1 -33.27 1.18 13.12
CA MET A 1 -32.54 0.23 12.33
C MET A 1 -31.17 0.77 11.93
N MET A 2 -30.17 0.06 12.25
CA MET A 2 -28.82 0.51 12.00
C MET A 2 -28.32 -0.09 10.69
N GLU A 3 -27.91 0.76 9.78
CA GLU A 3 -27.21 0.30 8.61
C GLU A 3 -25.77 0.04 9.00
N THR A 4 -25.25 -1.09 8.55
CA THR A 4 -23.85 -1.38 8.75
C THR A 4 -23.07 -0.63 7.69
N GLU A 5 -22.36 0.38 8.08
CA GLU A 5 -21.48 1.09 7.15
C GLU A 5 -20.35 0.18 6.71
N GLU A 6 -20.16 0.08 5.42
CA GLU A 6 -19.04 -0.65 4.88
C GLU A 6 -17.76 0.10 5.23
N LYS A 7 -16.84 -0.60 5.88
CA LYS A 7 -15.54 -0.04 6.20
C LYS A 7 -14.55 -0.40 5.12
N TYR A 8 -13.55 0.45 4.96
CA TYR A 8 -12.43 0.14 4.09
C TYR A 8 -11.56 -0.91 4.76
N LYS A 9 -11.29 -1.97 4.03
CA LYS A 9 -10.48 -3.09 4.53
C LYS A 9 -9.02 -2.75 4.40
N VAL A 10 -8.28 -2.89 5.50
CA VAL A 10 -6.85 -2.64 5.55
C VAL A 10 -6.13 -3.95 5.85
N VAL A 11 -5.07 -4.20 5.10
CA VAL A 11 -4.14 -5.29 5.39
C VAL A 11 -2.75 -4.68 5.60
N ILE A 12 -2.03 -5.20 6.57
CA ILE A 12 -0.67 -4.79 6.87
C ILE A 12 0.25 -6.00 6.65
N VAL A 13 1.25 -5.84 5.79
CA VAL A 13 2.25 -6.88 5.56
C VAL A 13 3.60 -6.35 6.02
N ASP A 14 4.05 -6.84 7.17
CA ASP A 14 5.26 -6.34 7.83
C ASP A 14 5.65 -7.33 8.91
N ASP A 15 6.92 -7.69 8.99
CA ASP A 15 7.42 -8.61 10.00
C ASP A 15 7.80 -7.93 11.32
N GLU A 16 7.81 -6.63 11.35
CA GLU A 16 8.21 -5.84 12.50
C GLU A 16 7.02 -5.57 13.41
N ARG A 17 6.91 -6.35 14.48
CA ARG A 17 5.74 -6.29 15.35
C ARG A 17 5.50 -4.89 15.94
N THR A 18 6.55 -4.22 16.36
CA THR A 18 6.41 -2.89 16.94
C THR A 18 5.88 -1.87 15.92
N ALA A 19 6.30 -2.00 14.67
CA ALA A 19 5.81 -1.13 13.61
C ALA A 19 4.35 -1.41 13.29
N VAL A 20 3.97 -2.69 13.27
CA VAL A 20 2.56 -3.09 13.06
C VAL A 20 1.68 -2.53 14.17
N ASP A 21 2.10 -2.71 15.42
CA ASP A 21 1.33 -2.25 16.58
C ASP A 21 1.17 -0.72 16.57
N ALA A 22 2.22 0.00 16.21
CA ALA A 22 2.17 1.45 16.11
C ALA A 22 1.15 1.88 15.05
N LEU A 23 1.18 1.24 13.89
CA LEU A 23 0.26 1.57 12.81
C LEU A 23 -1.18 1.25 13.18
N ARG A 24 -1.42 0.09 13.77
CA ARG A 24 -2.77 -0.29 14.21
C ARG A 24 -3.32 0.70 15.22
N ARG A 25 -2.51 1.11 16.17
CA ARG A 25 -2.91 2.07 17.20
C ARG A 25 -3.29 3.41 16.60
N GLU A 26 -2.50 3.89 15.65
CA GLU A 26 -2.77 5.18 15.02
C GLU A 26 -3.92 5.13 14.01
N LEU A 27 -4.23 3.95 13.47
CA LEU A 27 -5.38 3.77 12.59
C LEU A 27 -6.70 3.66 13.35
N ASP A 28 -6.64 3.23 14.60
CA ASP A 28 -7.84 2.94 15.40
C ASP A 28 -8.85 4.10 15.47
N PRO A 29 -8.44 5.37 15.62
CA PRO A 29 -9.38 6.48 15.62
C PRO A 29 -10.12 6.71 14.30
N TYR A 30 -9.58 6.22 13.20
CA TYR A 30 -10.19 6.40 11.89
C TYR A 30 -11.20 5.27 11.64
N ARG A 31 -12.43 5.51 12.07
CA ARG A 31 -13.47 4.48 12.18
C ARG A 31 -13.91 3.87 10.85
N GLU A 32 -13.67 4.55 9.75
CA GLU A 32 -14.01 4.03 8.43
C GLU A 32 -13.02 2.97 7.94
N PHE A 33 -11.87 2.81 8.61
CA PHE A 33 -10.87 1.81 8.27
C PHE A 33 -10.88 0.68 9.28
N GLU A 34 -10.78 -0.53 8.76
CA GLU A 34 -10.72 -1.72 9.61
C GLU A 34 -9.55 -2.59 9.19
N VAL A 35 -8.63 -2.85 10.11
CA VAL A 35 -7.51 -3.76 9.86
C VAL A 35 -8.06 -5.19 9.91
N LYS A 36 -8.18 -5.79 8.74
CA LYS A 36 -8.74 -7.14 8.61
C LYS A 36 -7.69 -8.22 8.80
N GLY A 37 -6.43 -7.90 8.57
CA GLY A 37 -5.39 -8.88 8.72
C GLY A 37 -4.00 -8.27 8.74
N VAL A 38 -3.08 -9.02 9.34
CA VAL A 38 -1.66 -8.68 9.42
C VAL A 38 -0.87 -9.92 9.06
N ALA A 39 0.05 -9.79 8.12
CA ALA A 39 0.92 -10.88 7.72
C ALA A 39 2.38 -10.47 7.95
N GLY A 40 3.19 -11.40 8.42
CA GLY A 40 4.59 -11.15 8.75
C GLY A 40 5.58 -11.50 7.65
N ASN A 41 5.09 -11.97 6.52
CA ASN A 41 5.97 -12.29 5.39
C ASN A 41 5.18 -12.23 4.09
N GLY A 42 5.89 -12.38 2.97
CA GLY A 42 5.28 -12.26 1.65
C GLY A 42 4.31 -13.39 1.32
N VAL A 43 4.64 -14.61 1.69
CA VAL A 43 3.78 -15.78 1.41
C VAL A 43 2.43 -15.61 2.08
N LYS A 44 2.44 -15.30 3.36
CA LYS A 44 1.20 -15.05 4.12
C LYS A 44 0.50 -13.79 3.63
N GLY A 45 1.27 -12.77 3.29
CA GLY A 45 0.71 -11.52 2.76
C GLY A 45 -0.04 -11.73 1.48
N LYS A 46 0.54 -12.46 0.54
CA LYS A 46 -0.10 -12.76 -0.73
C LYS A 46 -1.43 -13.48 -0.52
N LYS A 47 -1.42 -14.51 0.31
CA LYS A 47 -2.63 -15.28 0.61
C LYS A 47 -3.71 -14.40 1.21
N MET A 48 -3.32 -13.58 2.17
CA MET A 48 -4.24 -12.69 2.86
C MET A 48 -4.86 -11.65 1.93
N ILE A 49 -4.04 -11.05 1.07
CA ILE A 49 -4.50 -10.07 0.09
C ILE A 49 -5.53 -10.71 -0.85
N MET A 50 -5.23 -11.91 -1.36
CA MET A 50 -6.12 -12.59 -2.28
C MET A 50 -7.42 -13.04 -1.62
N GLU A 51 -7.41 -13.33 -0.34
CA GLU A 51 -8.61 -13.75 0.39
C GLU A 51 -9.47 -12.57 0.82
N LEU A 52 -8.85 -11.49 1.28
CA LEU A 52 -9.55 -10.39 1.90
C LEU A 52 -9.90 -9.23 0.95
N HIS A 53 -9.20 -9.13 -0.17
CA HIS A 53 -9.35 -8.03 -1.12
C HIS A 53 -9.32 -6.67 -0.43
N PRO A 54 -8.19 -6.30 0.18
CA PRO A 54 -8.12 -5.03 0.91
C PRO A 54 -8.26 -3.83 -0.03
N ASP A 55 -8.83 -2.77 0.50
CA ASP A 55 -8.90 -1.48 -0.18
C ASP A 55 -7.59 -0.71 -0.03
N LEU A 56 -6.93 -0.92 1.09
CA LEU A 56 -5.69 -0.23 1.44
C LEU A 56 -4.68 -1.24 2.00
N LEU A 57 -3.53 -1.28 1.40
CA LEU A 57 -2.45 -2.19 1.79
C LEU A 57 -1.26 -1.38 2.30
N PHE A 58 -0.85 -1.62 3.53
CA PHE A 58 0.43 -1.13 4.06
C PHE A 58 1.45 -2.24 3.91
N LEU A 59 2.49 -1.99 3.16
CA LEU A 59 3.44 -3.03 2.76
C LEU A 59 4.87 -2.59 3.05
N ASP A 60 5.59 -3.38 3.83
CA ASP A 60 7.01 -3.17 4.02
C ASP A 60 7.77 -3.56 2.75
N VAL A 61 8.78 -2.79 2.41
CA VAL A 61 9.63 -3.08 1.26
C VAL A 61 10.52 -4.28 1.53
N GLU A 62 11.03 -4.41 2.75
CA GLU A 62 11.89 -5.54 3.13
C GLU A 62 11.14 -6.54 3.99
N LEU A 63 10.67 -7.60 3.38
CA LEU A 63 10.08 -8.72 4.08
C LEU A 63 11.13 -9.84 4.20
N PRO A 64 10.97 -10.78 5.15
CA PRO A 64 12.00 -11.80 5.35
C PRO A 64 12.18 -12.77 4.18
N ASP A 65 11.14 -12.97 3.40
CA ASP A 65 11.15 -13.95 2.30
C ASP A 65 11.14 -13.33 0.90
N ILE A 66 10.73 -12.08 0.76
CA ILE A 66 10.61 -11.44 -0.55
C ILE A 66 10.63 -9.93 -0.36
N LEU A 67 11.09 -9.21 -1.35
CA LEU A 67 10.94 -7.74 -1.35
C LEU A 67 9.48 -7.39 -1.63
N GLY A 68 8.98 -6.36 -0.95
CA GLY A 68 7.59 -5.91 -1.14
C GLY A 68 7.28 -5.59 -2.59
N LEU A 69 8.21 -5.01 -3.31
CA LEU A 69 8.04 -4.72 -4.74
C LEU A 69 7.83 -6.00 -5.55
N ASN A 70 8.56 -7.05 -5.22
CA ASN A 70 8.42 -8.33 -5.93
C ASN A 70 7.08 -8.99 -5.58
N LEU A 71 6.65 -8.85 -4.34
CA LEU A 71 5.32 -9.34 -3.95
C LEU A 71 4.23 -8.67 -4.79
N LEU A 72 4.29 -7.37 -4.95
CA LEU A 72 3.31 -6.65 -5.78
C LEU A 72 3.37 -7.10 -7.22
N SER A 73 4.56 -7.32 -7.76
CA SER A 73 4.73 -7.82 -9.11
C SER A 73 4.08 -9.18 -9.29
N ASP A 74 4.22 -10.05 -8.28
CA ASP A 74 3.65 -11.40 -8.34
C ASP A 74 2.13 -11.40 -8.36
N ILE A 75 1.51 -10.42 -7.71
CA ILE A 75 0.04 -10.42 -7.57
C ILE A 75 -0.67 -9.49 -8.53
N ARG A 76 0.05 -8.67 -9.28
CA ARG A 76 -0.55 -7.59 -10.08
C ARG A 76 -1.63 -8.06 -11.04
N ASP A 77 -1.44 -9.23 -11.65
CA ASP A 77 -2.39 -9.75 -12.63
C ASP A 77 -3.62 -10.36 -11.96
N ASP A 78 -3.51 -10.66 -10.68
CA ASP A 78 -4.58 -11.29 -9.90
C ASP A 78 -5.41 -10.27 -9.11
N VAL A 79 -4.90 -9.05 -8.95
CA VAL A 79 -5.61 -7.99 -8.24
C VAL A 79 -6.54 -7.30 -9.22
N LEU A 80 -7.82 -7.66 -9.16
CA LEU A 80 -8.85 -7.17 -10.07
C LEU A 80 -9.77 -6.12 -9.45
N TRP A 81 -9.44 -5.67 -8.27
CA TRP A 81 -10.18 -4.63 -7.55
C TRP A 81 -9.26 -3.42 -7.33
N ASP A 82 -9.84 -2.29 -6.95
CA ASP A 82 -9.07 -1.08 -6.67
C ASP A 82 -8.42 -1.19 -5.30
N MET A 83 -7.10 -1.36 -5.29
CA MET A 83 -6.33 -1.45 -4.06
C MET A 83 -5.24 -0.39 -4.09
N LYS A 84 -5.24 0.47 -3.07
CA LYS A 84 -4.18 1.46 -2.91
C LYS A 84 -3.08 0.88 -2.03
N VAL A 85 -1.85 1.10 -2.42
CA VAL A 85 -0.68 0.59 -1.70
C VAL A 85 0.09 1.73 -1.07
N VAL A 86 0.30 1.64 0.23
CA VAL A 86 1.18 2.53 0.98
C VAL A 86 2.38 1.72 1.41
N PHE A 87 3.56 2.11 0.95
CA PHE A 87 4.78 1.46 1.44
C PHE A 87 5.07 1.96 2.84
N TYR A 88 5.27 1.02 3.75
CA TYR A 88 5.53 1.30 5.15
C TYR A 88 6.92 0.75 5.49
N THR A 89 7.91 1.62 5.53
CA THR A 89 9.29 1.16 5.53
C THR A 89 10.24 2.18 6.17
N SER A 90 11.42 1.71 6.58
CA SER A 90 12.50 2.55 7.06
C SER A 90 13.57 2.83 6.01
N TYR A 91 13.31 2.49 4.74
CA TYR A 91 14.24 2.72 3.66
C TYR A 91 14.56 4.20 3.45
N ASP A 92 15.70 4.46 2.83
CA ASP A 92 16.17 5.82 2.65
C ASP A 92 15.39 6.58 1.55
N LYS A 93 15.69 7.86 1.45
CA LYS A 93 14.97 8.82 0.60
C LYS A 93 14.97 8.49 -0.88
N TYR A 94 16.06 7.96 -1.39
CA TYR A 94 16.17 7.73 -2.84
C TYR A 94 15.21 6.65 -3.30
N LEU A 95 15.18 5.57 -2.55
CA LEU A 95 14.27 4.48 -2.84
C LEU A 95 12.83 4.94 -2.68
N LEU A 96 12.56 5.68 -1.62
CA LEU A 96 11.21 6.17 -1.35
C LEU A 96 10.72 7.12 -2.44
N GLN A 97 11.60 7.94 -2.96
CA GLN A 97 11.21 8.84 -4.05
C GLN A 97 10.83 8.07 -5.30
N ALA A 98 11.58 7.02 -5.62
CA ALA A 98 11.24 6.15 -6.74
C ALA A 98 9.91 5.43 -6.53
N LEU A 99 9.67 4.93 -5.32
CA LEU A 99 8.43 4.25 -4.97
C LEU A 99 7.23 5.18 -5.01
N ARG A 100 7.41 6.43 -4.64
CA ARG A 100 6.34 7.43 -4.59
C ARG A 100 5.66 7.62 -5.94
N GLU A 101 6.41 7.48 -7.01
CA GLU A 101 5.88 7.67 -8.36
C GLU A 101 4.87 6.60 -8.75
N SER A 102 4.92 5.44 -8.13
CA SER A 102 4.13 4.28 -8.54
C SER A 102 3.20 3.74 -7.47
N ALA A 103 3.38 4.17 -6.24
CA ALA A 103 2.50 3.78 -5.14
C ALA A 103 1.48 4.88 -4.87
N PHE A 104 0.46 4.56 -4.12
CA PHE A 104 -0.47 5.58 -3.65
C PHE A 104 0.26 6.57 -2.73
N ASP A 105 1.03 6.04 -1.78
CA ASP A 105 1.80 6.87 -0.86
C ASP A 105 2.85 6.02 -0.17
N PHE A 106 3.61 6.63 0.73
CA PHE A 106 4.51 5.89 1.59
C PHE A 106 4.53 6.53 2.97
N LEU A 107 4.89 5.70 3.96
CA LEU A 107 4.97 6.08 5.35
C LEU A 107 6.30 5.59 5.90
N LEU A 108 7.13 6.52 6.35
CA LEU A 108 8.44 6.19 6.92
C LEU A 108 8.33 5.70 8.35
N LYS A 109 9.09 4.69 8.69
CA LYS A 109 9.21 4.21 10.07
C LYS A 109 10.36 4.91 10.78
N PRO A 110 10.21 5.36 12.00
CA PRO A 110 8.95 5.55 12.70
C PRO A 110 8.21 6.77 12.14
N PHE A 111 6.90 6.76 12.23
CA PHE A 111 6.10 7.85 11.69
C PHE A 111 5.51 8.71 12.81
N GLU A 112 5.21 9.95 12.45
CA GLU A 112 4.45 10.84 13.33
C GLU A 112 2.97 10.73 13.01
N ARG A 113 2.14 11.06 13.98
CA ARG A 113 0.68 11.01 13.80
C ARG A 113 0.22 11.79 12.57
N ASP A 114 0.84 12.94 12.32
CA ASP A 114 0.48 13.78 11.18
C ASP A 114 0.83 13.15 9.84
N ASP A 115 1.87 12.31 9.80
CA ASP A 115 2.26 11.61 8.58
C ASP A 115 1.14 10.68 8.12
N LEU A 116 0.59 9.92 9.05
CA LEU A 116 -0.55 9.04 8.74
C LEU A 116 -1.80 9.84 8.39
N LYS A 117 -2.03 10.92 9.10
CA LYS A 117 -3.19 11.79 8.85
C LYS A 117 -3.19 12.29 7.40
N VAL A 118 -2.05 12.71 6.90
CA VAL A 118 -1.92 13.17 5.51
C VAL A 118 -2.32 12.06 4.54
N ILE A 119 -1.89 10.83 4.78
CA ILE A 119 -2.23 9.69 3.93
C ILE A 119 -3.73 9.41 3.97
N ILE A 120 -4.32 9.41 5.15
CA ILE A 120 -5.75 9.16 5.32
C ILE A 120 -6.58 10.24 4.63
N ASP A 121 -6.22 11.50 4.83
CA ASP A 121 -6.94 12.62 4.20
C ASP A 121 -6.86 12.53 2.67
N ARG A 122 -5.69 12.14 2.16
CA ARG A 122 -5.48 11.98 0.73
C ARG A 122 -6.30 10.79 0.20
N TYR A 123 -6.35 9.70 0.94
CA TYR A 123 -7.17 8.54 0.58
C TYR A 123 -8.65 8.93 0.48
N ARG A 124 -9.14 9.66 1.47
CA ARG A 124 -10.53 10.13 1.48
C ARG A 124 -10.85 10.98 0.25
N LYS A 125 -9.93 11.85 -0.12
CA LYS A 125 -10.07 12.71 -1.30
C LYS A 125 -10.15 11.89 -2.59
N VAL A 126 -9.24 10.94 -2.75
CA VAL A 126 -9.18 10.10 -3.93
C VAL A 126 -10.44 9.26 -4.07
N ILE A 127 -10.91 8.67 -2.97
CA ILE A 127 -12.13 7.87 -2.99
C ILE A 127 -13.34 8.72 -3.34
N SER A 128 -13.43 9.93 -2.80
CA SER A 128 -14.57 10.81 -3.07
C SER A 128 -14.60 11.26 -4.54
N THR A 129 -13.44 11.49 -5.17
CA THR A 129 -13.38 11.86 -6.59
C THR A 129 -13.54 10.66 -7.51
N SER A 130 -13.19 9.46 -7.06
CA SER A 130 -13.29 8.25 -7.89
C SER A 130 -14.72 7.88 -8.22
N THR A 131 -15.71 8.45 -7.54
CA THR A 131 -17.12 8.27 -7.90
C THR A 131 -17.46 8.97 -9.22
N LEU A 132 -16.63 9.90 -9.65
CA LEU A 132 -16.86 10.68 -10.86
C LEU A 132 -15.99 10.22 -12.03
N LEU A 133 -14.90 9.55 -11.74
CA LEU A 133 -13.93 9.09 -12.73
C LEU A 133 -13.65 7.62 -12.53
N PRO A 134 -13.35 6.88 -13.61
CA PRO A 134 -12.95 5.49 -13.44
C PRO A 134 -11.65 5.43 -12.63
N PRO A 135 -11.55 4.52 -11.64
CA PRO A 135 -10.33 4.41 -10.85
C PRO A 135 -9.16 3.91 -11.69
N PRO A 136 -7.94 4.37 -11.37
CA PRO A 136 -6.77 3.86 -12.06
C PRO A 136 -6.57 2.38 -11.72
N SER A 137 -6.08 1.63 -12.69
CA SER A 137 -5.78 0.23 -12.49
C SER A 137 -4.58 0.06 -11.58
N PHE A 138 -4.70 -0.82 -10.60
CA PHE A 138 -3.58 -1.19 -9.74
C PHE A 138 -2.43 -1.77 -10.58
N ALA A 139 -2.75 -2.61 -11.56
CA ALA A 139 -1.76 -3.20 -12.44
C ALA A 139 -0.97 -2.16 -13.21
N SER A 140 -1.63 -1.07 -13.63
CA SER A 140 -0.94 0.03 -14.30
C SER A 140 0.06 0.72 -13.39
N SER A 141 -0.29 0.93 -12.13
CA SER A 141 0.61 1.54 -11.15
C SER A 141 1.85 0.67 -10.93
N ILE A 142 1.65 -0.64 -10.83
CA ILE A 142 2.76 -1.57 -10.65
C ILE A 142 3.63 -1.62 -11.91
N SER A 143 3.02 -1.58 -13.07
CA SER A 143 3.78 -1.59 -14.34
C SER A 143 4.69 -0.39 -14.47
N ALA A 144 4.28 0.75 -13.95
CA ALA A 144 5.11 1.96 -13.96
C ALA A 144 6.33 1.80 -13.06
N LEU A 145 6.19 1.06 -11.97
CA LEU A 145 7.26 0.86 -11.01
C LEU A 145 8.22 -0.25 -11.43
N MET A 146 7.68 -1.35 -11.96
CA MET A 146 8.48 -2.54 -12.21
C MET A 146 9.18 -2.47 -13.57
N PRO A 147 10.49 -2.73 -13.59
CA PRO A 147 11.22 -2.72 -14.87
C PRO A 147 10.80 -3.91 -15.72
N GLN A 148 10.71 -3.67 -17.01
CA GLN A 148 10.45 -4.70 -18.00
C GLN A 148 11.76 -5.02 -18.70
N HIS A 149 12.12 -6.30 -18.75
CA HIS A 149 13.32 -6.72 -19.49
C HIS A 149 14.59 -5.97 -19.07
N GLY A 150 14.74 -5.69 -17.80
CA GLY A 150 15.92 -5.00 -17.32
C GLY A 150 15.94 -3.50 -17.62
N MET A 151 14.83 -2.95 -17.99
CA MET A 151 14.74 -1.54 -18.39
C MET A 151 14.46 -0.61 -17.21
N PHE A 152 14.97 -0.95 -16.06
CA PHE A 152 14.80 -0.15 -14.87
C PHE A 152 15.33 1.28 -15.06
N THR A 153 16.43 1.41 -15.77
CA THR A 153 17.02 2.71 -16.06
C THR A 153 16.09 3.62 -16.84
N VAL A 154 15.23 3.06 -17.68
CA VAL A 154 14.24 3.83 -18.43
C VAL A 154 13.17 4.37 -17.46
N SER A 155 12.70 3.53 -16.56
CA SER A 155 11.77 3.96 -15.53
C SER A 155 12.35 5.06 -14.67
N TYR A 156 13.61 4.98 -14.37
CA TYR A 156 14.36 5.99 -13.69
C TYR A 156 14.26 7.32 -14.34
N THR A 157 14.48 7.37 -15.66
CA THR A 157 14.43 8.60 -16.41
C THR A 157 13.09 9.30 -16.23
N HIS A 158 12.02 8.54 -16.22
CA HIS A 158 10.69 9.10 -15.99
C HIS A 158 10.50 9.59 -14.57
N LEU A 159 11.09 8.89 -13.63
CA LEU A 159 10.93 9.23 -12.21
C LEU A 159 11.65 10.52 -11.85
N THR A 160 12.66 10.90 -12.59
CA THR A 160 13.40 12.14 -12.33
C THR A 160 12.72 13.39 -12.86
N LEU A 161 11.68 13.22 -13.59
CA LEU A 161 10.89 14.34 -14.09
C LEU A 161 9.85 14.77 -13.06
#